data_39ec138ed0075e03625bf9bc19f42828
#
_entry.id   39ec138ed0075e03625bf9bc19f42828
#
_cell.length_a   1.000
_cell.length_b   1.000
_cell.length_c   1.000
_cell.angle_alpha   90.00
_cell.angle_beta   90.00
_cell.angle_gamma   90.00
#
_symmetry.space_group_name_H-M   'P 1'
#
loop_
_entity.id
_entity.type
_entity.pdbx_description
1 polymer ?
#
loop_
_entity_poly.entity_id
_entity_poly.type
_entity_poly.pdbx_seq_one_letter_code
_entity_poly.pdbx_strand_id
1 'polypeptide(L)'
;MGEDLFWAIRGGGGSSFGVILSWKVRLVRVSPTVTISHIQKTLEEGATALFYKWQTTGNQIHEDLFLHTTTEVASTNEKRKTIRISFTSLFLGPADKLVSLMDDKFPELGLQISNCTEMSWIQSVLYFAGFSVNGPIEVLLDRTLMASYFKAKSDYVTEPISEANLEGIWQRLHEDEGSFLIWTPYGGRMSEILDSEIAFPHRKGNLYGIQYLISWNAENETESHIGWMRRLYSYMEPYVSKSPRAAYLNYRDLDIGENDIGNTSYSKASTWGLKYFKHNFKRLVRVKTKVDPCNFFRNEQSIPILLSA
;
A
#
# COMPACT_ATOMS: atom_id res chain seq x y z
N MET A 1 -19.88 18.02 13.72
CA MET A 1 -18.56 17.42 14.04
C MET A 1 -17.54 18.54 14.02
N GLY A 2 -16.70 18.64 15.07
CA GLY A 2 -15.66 19.67 15.10
C GLY A 2 -14.56 19.42 14.08
N GLU A 3 -13.90 20.50 13.64
CA GLU A 3 -12.85 20.45 12.61
C GLU A 3 -11.70 19.48 12.96
N ASP A 4 -11.24 19.50 14.21
CA ASP A 4 -10.18 18.60 14.68
C ASP A 4 -10.57 17.12 14.61
N LEU A 5 -11.82 16.76 14.96
CA LEU A 5 -12.29 15.38 14.85
C LEU A 5 -12.37 14.96 13.38
N PHE A 6 -12.85 15.85 12.50
CA PHE A 6 -12.91 15.60 11.07
C PHE A 6 -11.51 15.43 10.46
N TRP A 7 -10.53 16.23 10.91
CA TRP A 7 -9.12 16.04 10.56
C TRP A 7 -8.59 14.68 11.00
N ALA A 8 -8.87 14.28 12.26
CA ALA A 8 -8.36 13.05 12.86
C ALA A 8 -8.86 11.79 12.11
N ILE A 9 -10.16 11.72 11.79
CA ILE A 9 -10.74 10.54 11.14
C ILE A 9 -10.34 10.43 9.65
N ARG A 10 -9.93 11.52 9.02
CA ARG A 10 -9.39 11.51 7.66
C ARG A 10 -7.91 11.14 7.65
N GLY A 11 -7.59 9.86 7.86
CA GLY A 11 -6.24 9.31 7.86
C GLY A 11 -5.78 8.75 9.20
N GLY A 12 -6.43 9.11 10.32
CA GLY A 12 -6.18 8.47 11.62
C GLY A 12 -7.10 7.29 11.93
N GLY A 13 -8.06 7.03 11.02
CA GLY A 13 -9.08 6.00 11.21
C GLY A 13 -10.21 6.43 12.15
N GLY A 14 -11.36 5.78 12.04
CA GLY A 14 -12.52 6.06 12.89
C GLY A 14 -12.51 5.32 14.22
N SER A 15 -11.94 4.12 14.26
CA SER A 15 -12.06 3.16 15.35
C SER A 15 -11.55 3.66 16.72
N SER A 16 -10.70 4.68 16.74
CA SER A 16 -10.20 5.30 17.97
C SER A 16 -11.11 6.41 18.52
N PHE A 17 -12.07 6.93 17.75
CA PHE A 17 -12.79 8.16 18.09
C PHE A 17 -14.30 8.00 18.17
N GLY A 18 -14.85 6.94 17.60
CA GLY A 18 -16.29 6.72 17.52
C GLY A 18 -16.68 5.73 16.42
N VAL A 19 -17.98 5.65 16.16
CA VAL A 19 -18.53 4.91 15.04
C VAL A 19 -18.90 5.89 13.92
N ILE A 20 -18.35 5.68 12.73
CA ILE A 20 -18.69 6.48 11.55
C ILE A 20 -19.92 5.85 10.88
N LEU A 21 -21.01 6.59 10.87
CA LEU A 21 -22.29 6.11 10.29
C LEU A 21 -22.35 6.32 8.78
N SER A 22 -21.79 7.41 8.29
CA SER A 22 -21.79 7.73 6.86
C SER A 22 -20.71 8.75 6.50
N TRP A 23 -20.35 8.77 5.23
CA TRP A 23 -19.48 9.77 4.61
C TRP A 23 -20.27 10.54 3.55
N LYS A 24 -20.24 11.85 3.61
CA LYS A 24 -20.67 12.71 2.50
C LYS A 24 -19.43 13.07 1.69
N VAL A 25 -19.36 12.56 0.46
CA VAL A 25 -18.24 12.79 -0.46
C VAL A 25 -18.66 13.69 -1.62
N ARG A 26 -17.73 14.51 -2.10
CA ARG A 26 -17.90 15.26 -3.34
C ARG A 26 -17.44 14.39 -4.49
N LEU A 27 -18.34 14.07 -5.41
CA LEU A 27 -18.00 13.35 -6.62
C LEU A 27 -17.17 14.24 -7.55
N VAL A 28 -16.22 13.64 -8.22
CA VAL A 28 -15.39 14.27 -9.26
C VAL A 28 -15.73 13.66 -10.61
N ARG A 29 -15.52 14.41 -11.69
CA ARG A 29 -15.61 13.88 -13.03
C ARG A 29 -14.44 12.94 -13.30
N VAL A 30 -14.72 11.82 -13.92
CA VAL A 30 -13.71 10.86 -14.41
C VAL A 30 -13.76 10.82 -15.92
N SER A 31 -12.65 10.38 -16.56
CA SER A 31 -12.60 10.15 -17.99
C SER A 31 -13.65 9.09 -18.37
N PRO A 32 -14.42 9.28 -19.45
CA PRO A 32 -15.35 8.26 -19.93
C PRO A 32 -14.62 6.99 -20.40
N THR A 33 -13.39 7.16 -20.89
CA THR A 33 -12.50 6.07 -21.28
C THR A 33 -11.23 6.14 -20.46
N VAL A 34 -10.85 5.03 -19.86
CA VAL A 34 -9.57 4.81 -19.20
C VAL A 34 -8.88 3.62 -19.83
N THR A 35 -7.56 3.57 -19.75
CA THR A 35 -6.76 2.46 -20.29
C THR A 35 -6.04 1.77 -19.14
N ILE A 36 -6.19 0.46 -19.06
CA ILE A 36 -5.35 -0.41 -18.25
C ILE A 36 -4.28 -1.02 -19.16
N SER A 37 -3.03 -1.00 -18.71
CA SER A 37 -1.98 -1.82 -19.30
C SER A 37 -1.43 -2.81 -18.30
N HIS A 38 -0.98 -3.97 -18.78
CA HIS A 38 -0.40 -5.01 -17.96
C HIS A 38 0.76 -5.69 -18.68
N ILE A 39 1.95 -5.56 -18.12
CA ILE A 39 3.16 -6.21 -18.61
C ILE A 39 3.77 -7.03 -17.48
N GLN A 40 4.12 -8.27 -17.79
CA GLN A 40 4.81 -9.15 -16.86
C GLN A 40 6.20 -9.49 -17.39
N LYS A 41 7.18 -9.52 -16.50
CA LYS A 41 8.55 -9.93 -16.79
C LYS A 41 9.07 -10.83 -15.68
N THR A 42 9.80 -11.85 -16.06
CA THR A 42 10.57 -12.70 -15.13
C THR A 42 11.99 -12.16 -14.95
N LEU A 43 12.72 -12.68 -13.96
CA LEU A 43 14.13 -12.29 -13.77
C LEU A 43 14.95 -12.55 -15.01
N GLU A 44 14.71 -13.67 -15.70
CA GLU A 44 15.38 -14.07 -16.93
C GLU A 44 15.10 -13.10 -18.11
N GLU A 45 13.97 -12.38 -18.04
CA GLU A 45 13.56 -11.37 -19.00
C GLU A 45 13.99 -9.95 -18.61
N GLY A 46 14.86 -9.83 -17.59
CA GLY A 46 15.42 -8.54 -17.14
C GLY A 46 14.51 -7.74 -16.19
N ALA A 47 13.60 -8.40 -15.47
CA ALA A 47 12.66 -7.74 -14.57
C ALA A 47 13.34 -6.88 -13.49
N THR A 48 14.52 -7.28 -12.98
CA THR A 48 15.26 -6.51 -11.97
C THR A 48 15.66 -5.13 -12.48
N ALA A 49 16.21 -5.03 -13.69
CA ALA A 49 16.61 -3.75 -14.28
C ALA A 49 15.39 -2.85 -14.55
N LEU A 50 14.29 -3.42 -15.04
CA LEU A 50 13.03 -2.69 -15.24
C LEU A 50 12.46 -2.18 -13.91
N PHE A 51 12.48 -3.00 -12.85
CA PHE A 51 12.04 -2.58 -11.52
C PHE A 51 12.96 -1.48 -10.97
N TYR A 52 14.27 -1.62 -11.13
CA TYR A 52 15.21 -0.58 -10.71
C TYR A 52 14.90 0.77 -11.36
N LYS A 53 14.64 0.79 -12.67
CA LYS A 53 14.23 2.00 -13.40
C LYS A 53 12.87 2.52 -12.92
N TRP A 54 11.90 1.64 -12.69
CA TRP A 54 10.56 2.01 -12.20
C TRP A 54 10.61 2.77 -10.88
N GLN A 55 11.52 2.45 -9.97
CA GLN A 55 11.61 3.09 -8.65
C GLN A 55 11.69 4.63 -8.75
N THR A 56 12.34 5.15 -9.78
CA THR A 56 12.51 6.59 -9.99
C THR A 56 11.58 7.16 -11.08
N THR A 57 11.09 6.32 -11.98
CA THR A 57 10.17 6.74 -13.03
C THR A 57 8.73 6.78 -12.52
N GLY A 58 8.29 5.76 -11.78
CA GLY A 58 6.88 5.59 -11.37
C GLY A 58 6.33 6.73 -10.52
N ASN A 59 7.16 7.38 -9.71
CA ASN A 59 6.75 8.50 -8.86
C ASN A 59 6.80 9.87 -9.56
N GLN A 60 7.33 9.96 -10.79
CA GLN A 60 7.50 11.18 -11.57
C GLN A 60 6.75 11.14 -12.90
N ILE A 61 6.02 10.09 -13.16
CA ILE A 61 5.24 9.91 -14.39
C ILE A 61 4.05 10.90 -14.41
N HIS A 62 3.42 11.06 -15.57
CA HIS A 62 2.32 12.00 -15.80
C HIS A 62 1.20 11.82 -14.76
N GLU A 63 0.54 12.92 -14.34
CA GLU A 63 -0.51 12.91 -13.31
C GLU A 63 -1.74 12.05 -13.66
N ASP A 64 -2.01 11.85 -14.95
CA ASP A 64 -3.07 10.98 -15.43
C ASP A 64 -2.69 9.49 -15.45
N LEU A 65 -1.45 9.13 -15.07
CA LEU A 65 -0.96 7.76 -15.11
C LEU A 65 -0.55 7.25 -13.73
N PHE A 66 -1.24 6.23 -13.27
CA PHE A 66 -0.83 5.42 -12.13
C PHE A 66 -0.17 4.13 -12.63
N LEU A 67 1.07 3.87 -12.26
CA LEU A 67 1.83 2.66 -12.64
C LEU A 67 2.38 2.00 -11.39
N HIS A 68 1.72 0.97 -10.88
CA HIS A 68 2.22 0.18 -9.77
C HIS A 68 2.87 -1.12 -10.24
N THR A 69 3.64 -1.73 -9.37
CA THR A 69 4.21 -3.05 -9.62
C THR A 69 3.80 -4.04 -8.55
N THR A 70 3.70 -5.31 -8.94
CA THR A 70 3.55 -6.43 -8.00
C THR A 70 4.65 -7.45 -8.26
N THR A 71 5.04 -8.16 -7.21
CA THR A 71 6.10 -9.17 -7.27
C THR A 71 5.63 -10.43 -6.60
N GLU A 72 5.79 -11.56 -7.28
CA GLU A 72 5.38 -12.88 -6.81
C GLU A 72 6.33 -13.98 -7.28
N VAL A 73 6.31 -15.11 -6.60
CA VAL A 73 6.97 -16.32 -7.08
C VAL A 73 6.15 -16.92 -8.21
N ALA A 74 6.78 -17.23 -9.32
CA ALA A 74 6.17 -17.87 -10.49
C ALA A 74 6.98 -19.08 -10.95
N SER A 75 6.39 -19.87 -11.81
CA SER A 75 7.10 -20.98 -12.49
C SER A 75 7.35 -20.62 -13.95
N THR A 76 8.55 -20.87 -14.43
CA THR A 76 8.87 -20.82 -15.87
C THR A 76 8.22 -21.96 -16.64
N ASN A 77 8.23 -21.90 -17.96
CA ASN A 77 7.78 -23.00 -18.83
C ASN A 77 8.54 -24.32 -18.57
N GLU A 78 9.76 -24.25 -18.08
CA GLU A 78 10.59 -25.41 -17.69
C GLU A 78 10.35 -25.86 -16.24
N LYS A 79 9.30 -25.35 -15.59
CA LYS A 79 8.92 -25.63 -14.19
C LYS A 79 9.99 -25.20 -13.16
N ARG A 80 10.90 -24.28 -13.52
CA ARG A 80 11.82 -23.68 -12.55
C ARG A 80 11.13 -22.49 -11.88
N LYS A 81 11.37 -22.30 -10.59
CA LYS A 81 10.87 -21.15 -9.87
C LYS A 81 11.63 -19.90 -10.29
N THR A 82 10.90 -18.84 -10.50
CA THR A 82 11.43 -17.50 -10.78
C THR A 82 10.60 -16.45 -10.06
N ILE A 83 11.07 -15.21 -10.03
CA ILE A 83 10.27 -14.07 -9.62
C ILE A 83 9.66 -13.42 -10.87
N ARG A 84 8.37 -13.16 -10.81
CA ARG A 84 7.63 -12.41 -11.80
C ARG A 84 7.29 -11.03 -11.25
N ILE A 85 7.61 -10.01 -12.01
CA ILE A 85 7.25 -8.62 -11.71
C ILE A 85 6.21 -8.17 -12.73
N SER A 86 5.05 -7.75 -12.24
CA SER A 86 3.96 -7.23 -13.06
C SER A 86 3.93 -5.70 -12.95
N PHE A 87 3.96 -5.03 -14.10
CA PHE A 87 3.79 -3.59 -14.22
C PHE A 87 2.36 -3.33 -14.71
N THR A 88 1.52 -2.80 -13.82
CA THR A 88 0.11 -2.55 -14.13
C THR A 88 -0.20 -1.07 -14.02
N SER A 89 -0.79 -0.51 -15.07
CA SER A 89 -1.14 0.89 -15.10
C SER A 89 -2.65 1.14 -15.18
N LEU A 90 -3.05 2.32 -14.71
CA LEU A 90 -4.32 2.96 -15.00
C LEU A 90 -4.04 4.34 -15.57
N PHE A 91 -4.46 4.58 -16.79
CA PHE A 91 -4.31 5.86 -17.48
C PHE A 91 -5.67 6.50 -17.77
N LEU A 92 -5.79 7.81 -17.51
CA LEU A 92 -7.01 8.58 -17.71
C LEU A 92 -7.17 9.06 -19.15
N GLY A 93 -7.07 8.15 -20.11
CA GLY A 93 -7.14 8.45 -21.54
C GLY A 93 -7.08 7.20 -22.40
N PRO A 94 -7.01 7.38 -23.75
CA PRO A 94 -6.96 6.29 -24.70
C PRO A 94 -5.57 5.64 -24.80
N ALA A 95 -5.52 4.41 -25.31
CA ALA A 95 -4.35 3.56 -25.34
C ALA A 95 -3.19 4.12 -26.18
N ASP A 96 -3.48 4.78 -27.29
CA ASP A 96 -2.47 5.39 -28.16
C ASP A 96 -1.66 6.48 -27.42
N LYS A 97 -2.33 7.30 -26.62
CA LYS A 97 -1.68 8.32 -25.77
C LYS A 97 -0.86 7.69 -24.65
N LEU A 98 -1.36 6.60 -24.06
CA LEU A 98 -0.60 5.87 -23.04
C LEU A 98 0.69 5.31 -23.61
N VAL A 99 0.63 4.64 -24.77
CA VAL A 99 1.83 4.09 -25.43
C VAL A 99 2.84 5.20 -25.76
N SER A 100 2.39 6.31 -26.36
CA SER A 100 3.26 7.45 -26.66
C SER A 100 3.91 8.04 -25.40
N LEU A 101 3.17 8.14 -24.30
CA LEU A 101 3.69 8.62 -23.01
C LEU A 101 4.75 7.66 -22.45
N MET A 102 4.51 6.36 -22.55
CA MET A 102 5.43 5.34 -22.03
C MET A 102 6.70 5.23 -22.87
N ASP A 103 6.60 5.40 -24.18
CA ASP A 103 7.76 5.48 -25.08
C ASP A 103 8.68 6.66 -24.76
N ASP A 104 8.13 7.78 -24.26
CA ASP A 104 8.91 8.93 -23.81
C ASP A 104 9.49 8.75 -22.40
N LYS A 105 8.71 8.21 -21.46
CA LYS A 105 9.07 8.19 -20.03
C LYS A 105 9.69 6.89 -19.54
N PHE A 106 9.33 5.77 -20.14
CA PHE A 106 9.80 4.44 -19.74
C PHE A 106 9.86 3.48 -20.94
N PRO A 107 10.66 3.83 -22.00
CA PRO A 107 10.74 3.03 -23.23
C PRO A 107 11.22 1.60 -22.98
N GLU A 108 12.05 1.37 -21.96
CA GLU A 108 12.60 0.06 -21.62
C GLU A 108 11.51 -0.96 -21.27
N LEU A 109 10.34 -0.50 -20.80
CA LEU A 109 9.21 -1.39 -20.51
C LEU A 109 8.62 -2.01 -21.78
N GLY A 110 8.76 -1.34 -22.93
CA GLY A 110 8.32 -1.83 -24.24
C GLY A 110 6.81 -1.98 -24.36
N LEU A 111 6.05 -1.03 -23.82
CA LEU A 111 4.58 -1.06 -23.86
C LEU A 111 4.07 -1.01 -25.29
N GLN A 112 3.18 -1.93 -25.65
CA GLN A 112 2.51 -1.99 -26.97
C GLN A 112 0.99 -1.83 -26.80
N ILE A 113 0.30 -1.42 -27.86
CA ILE A 113 -1.17 -1.34 -27.88
C ILE A 113 -1.82 -2.67 -27.47
N SER A 114 -1.22 -3.80 -27.85
CA SER A 114 -1.69 -5.14 -27.48
C SER A 114 -1.66 -5.44 -25.97
N ASN A 115 -0.87 -4.67 -25.19
CA ASN A 115 -0.83 -4.77 -23.73
C ASN A 115 -1.89 -3.88 -23.05
N CYS A 116 -2.65 -3.12 -23.83
CA CYS A 116 -3.60 -2.12 -23.36
C CYS A 116 -5.03 -2.60 -23.54
N THR A 117 -5.89 -2.26 -22.58
CA THR A 117 -7.34 -2.47 -22.69
C THR A 117 -8.06 -1.20 -22.30
N GLU A 118 -8.80 -0.62 -23.27
CA GLU A 118 -9.67 0.53 -23.01
C GLU A 118 -11.00 0.06 -22.38
N MET A 119 -11.45 0.81 -21.38
CA MET A 119 -12.67 0.48 -20.66
C MET A 119 -13.26 1.70 -19.96
N SER A 120 -14.46 1.59 -19.42
CA SER A 120 -15.02 2.63 -18.56
C SER A 120 -14.36 2.66 -17.18
N TRP A 121 -14.45 3.79 -16.49
CA TRP A 121 -13.93 3.90 -15.11
C TRP A 121 -14.42 2.79 -14.19
N ILE A 122 -15.70 2.45 -14.21
CA ILE A 122 -16.24 1.42 -13.33
C ILE A 122 -15.70 0.02 -13.66
N GLN A 123 -15.42 -0.27 -14.92
CA GLN A 123 -14.77 -1.52 -15.32
C GLN A 123 -13.33 -1.60 -14.81
N SER A 124 -12.61 -0.47 -14.76
CA SER A 124 -11.27 -0.46 -14.14
C SER A 124 -11.32 -0.74 -12.64
N VAL A 125 -12.38 -0.31 -11.94
CA VAL A 125 -12.58 -0.66 -10.53
C VAL A 125 -12.80 -2.17 -10.38
N LEU A 126 -13.62 -2.79 -11.24
CA LEU A 126 -13.79 -4.25 -11.24
C LEU A 126 -12.46 -4.98 -11.49
N TYR A 127 -11.66 -4.50 -12.45
CA TYR A 127 -10.35 -5.07 -12.76
C TYR A 127 -9.42 -5.09 -11.55
N PHE A 128 -9.24 -3.94 -10.88
CA PHE A 128 -8.37 -3.84 -9.70
C PHE A 128 -8.93 -4.57 -8.48
N ALA A 129 -10.23 -4.81 -8.42
CA ALA A 129 -10.87 -5.63 -7.40
C ALA A 129 -10.78 -7.15 -7.71
N GLY A 130 -10.17 -7.54 -8.85
CA GLY A 130 -10.02 -8.94 -9.24
C GLY A 130 -11.28 -9.58 -9.81
N PHE A 131 -12.25 -8.77 -10.22
CA PHE A 131 -13.49 -9.24 -10.85
C PHE A 131 -13.43 -9.14 -12.38
N SER A 132 -14.33 -9.88 -13.06
CA SER A 132 -14.49 -9.75 -14.50
C SER A 132 -14.96 -8.33 -14.85
N VAL A 133 -14.26 -7.67 -15.77
CA VAL A 133 -14.60 -6.32 -16.24
C VAL A 133 -15.96 -6.24 -16.96
N ASN A 134 -16.47 -7.39 -17.40
CA ASN A 134 -17.78 -7.54 -18.03
C ASN A 134 -18.85 -8.09 -17.06
N GLY A 135 -18.47 -8.27 -15.78
CA GLY A 135 -19.40 -8.72 -14.73
C GLY A 135 -20.33 -7.61 -14.24
N PRO A 136 -21.34 -7.98 -13.46
CA PRO A 136 -22.25 -7.01 -12.85
C PRO A 136 -21.48 -6.17 -11.80
N ILE A 137 -21.76 -4.86 -11.78
CA ILE A 137 -21.08 -3.95 -10.83
C ILE A 137 -21.48 -4.21 -9.38
N GLU A 138 -22.62 -4.87 -9.17
CA GLU A 138 -23.15 -5.24 -7.85
C GLU A 138 -22.23 -6.17 -7.07
N VAL A 139 -21.33 -6.91 -7.75
CA VAL A 139 -20.32 -7.73 -7.07
C VAL A 139 -19.39 -6.90 -6.16
N LEU A 140 -19.23 -5.59 -6.43
CA LEU A 140 -18.47 -4.69 -5.54
C LEU A 140 -19.19 -4.45 -4.18
N LEU A 141 -20.46 -4.80 -4.07
CA LEU A 141 -21.25 -4.75 -2.82
C LEU A 141 -21.21 -6.07 -2.06
N ASP A 142 -20.71 -7.13 -2.68
CA ASP A 142 -20.60 -8.42 -2.02
C ASP A 142 -19.63 -8.33 -0.83
N ARG A 143 -20.09 -8.85 0.31
CA ARG A 143 -19.33 -8.89 1.58
C ARG A 143 -18.85 -10.31 1.92
N THR A 144 -18.97 -11.24 0.99
CA THR A 144 -18.47 -12.60 1.19
C THR A 144 -16.96 -12.57 1.32
N LEU A 145 -16.47 -12.88 2.49
CA LEU A 145 -15.02 -12.93 2.76
C LEU A 145 -14.47 -14.29 2.33
N MET A 146 -13.38 -14.26 1.61
CA MET A 146 -12.57 -15.47 1.43
C MET A 146 -11.92 -15.80 2.77
N ALA A 147 -12.21 -16.98 3.30
CA ALA A 147 -11.63 -17.47 4.56
C ALA A 147 -10.20 -17.95 4.29
N SER A 148 -9.22 -17.09 4.54
CA SER A 148 -7.80 -17.46 4.55
C SER A 148 -7.10 -16.77 5.71
N TYR A 149 -6.05 -17.40 6.23
CA TYR A 149 -5.11 -16.73 7.11
C TYR A 149 -4.22 -15.81 6.28
N PHE A 150 -3.80 -14.70 6.84
CA PHE A 150 -2.83 -13.83 6.18
C PHE A 150 -2.00 -13.03 7.17
N LYS A 151 -0.83 -12.58 6.76
CA LYS A 151 -0.03 -11.57 7.43
C LYS A 151 0.33 -10.49 6.43
N ALA A 152 0.14 -9.24 6.84
CA ALA A 152 0.55 -8.08 6.06
C ALA A 152 1.46 -7.18 6.89
N LYS A 153 2.40 -6.51 6.22
CA LYS A 153 3.26 -5.46 6.75
C LYS A 153 3.43 -4.35 5.70
N SER A 154 4.00 -3.23 6.09
CA SER A 154 4.25 -2.15 5.14
C SER A 154 5.50 -1.35 5.47
N ASP A 155 6.08 -0.75 4.46
CA ASP A 155 7.19 0.19 4.54
C ASP A 155 7.03 1.32 3.53
N TYR A 156 7.84 2.36 3.67
CA TYR A 156 8.03 3.42 2.69
C TYR A 156 9.49 3.48 2.28
N VAL A 157 9.74 3.65 0.99
CA VAL A 157 11.07 3.78 0.41
C VAL A 157 11.29 5.22 -0.04
N THR A 158 12.42 5.79 0.35
CA THR A 158 12.79 7.20 0.08
C THR A 158 13.98 7.33 -0.87
N GLU A 159 14.74 6.24 -1.07
CA GLU A 159 15.88 6.17 -1.97
C GLU A 159 15.81 4.86 -2.77
N PRO A 160 16.22 4.84 -4.05
CA PRO A 160 16.17 3.62 -4.85
C PRO A 160 17.02 2.50 -4.25
N ILE A 161 16.46 1.30 -4.19
CA ILE A 161 17.18 0.08 -3.81
C ILE A 161 18.03 -0.35 -5.01
N SER A 162 19.32 -0.58 -4.84
CA SER A 162 20.20 -1.00 -5.92
C SER A 162 19.82 -2.38 -6.48
N GLU A 163 20.16 -2.67 -7.74
CA GLU A 163 19.88 -3.97 -8.37
C GLU A 163 20.47 -5.12 -7.55
N ALA A 164 21.69 -4.99 -7.05
CA ALA A 164 22.31 -6.01 -6.20
C ALA A 164 21.52 -6.29 -4.91
N ASN A 165 20.94 -5.26 -4.31
CA ASN A 165 20.10 -5.41 -3.12
C ASN A 165 18.71 -5.97 -3.47
N LEU A 166 18.16 -5.63 -4.64
CA LEU A 166 16.92 -6.23 -5.17
C LEU A 166 17.08 -7.73 -5.36
N GLU A 167 18.21 -8.19 -5.91
CA GLU A 167 18.49 -9.63 -6.04
C GLU A 167 18.45 -10.35 -4.69
N GLY A 168 18.94 -9.71 -3.63
CA GLY A 168 18.82 -10.24 -2.28
C GLY A 168 17.38 -10.31 -1.75
N ILE A 169 16.50 -9.42 -2.20
CA ILE A 169 15.05 -9.48 -1.89
C ILE A 169 14.41 -10.64 -2.66
N TRP A 170 14.73 -10.78 -3.97
CA TRP A 170 14.20 -11.85 -4.80
C TRP A 170 14.56 -13.23 -4.26
N GLN A 171 15.78 -13.44 -3.79
CA GLN A 171 16.22 -14.69 -3.15
C GLN A 171 15.34 -15.05 -1.94
N ARG A 172 14.93 -14.05 -1.13
CA ARG A 172 14.08 -14.28 0.04
C ARG A 172 12.63 -14.59 -0.32
N LEU A 173 12.13 -14.01 -1.42
CA LEU A 173 10.80 -14.34 -1.90
C LEU A 173 10.70 -15.82 -2.33
N HIS A 174 11.77 -16.40 -2.87
CA HIS A 174 11.80 -17.83 -3.23
C HIS A 174 11.63 -18.77 -2.03
N GLU A 175 11.86 -18.27 -0.79
CA GLU A 175 11.69 -19.11 0.40
C GLU A 175 10.23 -19.43 0.71
N ASP A 176 9.26 -18.64 0.20
CA ASP A 176 7.84 -18.83 0.43
C ASP A 176 6.99 -18.46 -0.80
N GLU A 177 6.35 -19.48 -1.38
CA GLU A 177 5.56 -19.33 -2.61
C GLU A 177 4.27 -18.51 -2.44
N GLY A 178 3.76 -18.38 -1.21
CA GLY A 178 2.59 -17.57 -0.90
C GLY A 178 2.89 -16.06 -0.81
N SER A 179 4.16 -15.67 -1.01
CA SER A 179 4.59 -14.28 -0.91
C SER A 179 4.10 -13.42 -2.06
N PHE A 180 3.58 -12.25 -1.75
CA PHE A 180 3.11 -11.26 -2.70
C PHE A 180 3.45 -9.86 -2.22
N LEU A 181 4.17 -9.08 -3.02
CA LEU A 181 4.51 -7.71 -2.69
C LEU A 181 3.85 -6.76 -3.66
N ILE A 182 3.27 -5.68 -3.13
CA ILE A 182 2.70 -4.59 -3.92
C ILE A 182 3.55 -3.33 -3.67
N TRP A 183 4.02 -2.72 -4.75
CA TRP A 183 4.85 -1.52 -4.75
C TRP A 183 4.06 -0.39 -5.39
N THR A 184 3.61 0.54 -4.56
CA THR A 184 2.72 1.62 -4.97
C THR A 184 3.49 2.93 -5.05
N PRO A 185 3.58 3.59 -6.23
CA PRO A 185 4.33 4.83 -6.38
C PRO A 185 3.69 5.97 -5.57
N TYR A 186 4.53 6.84 -5.02
CA TYR A 186 4.16 8.06 -4.34
C TYR A 186 4.77 9.25 -5.09
N GLY A 187 3.98 10.26 -5.41
CA GLY A 187 4.47 11.40 -6.21
C GLY A 187 3.31 12.31 -6.62
N GLY A 188 3.52 13.13 -7.65
CA GLY A 188 2.49 14.00 -8.19
C GLY A 188 1.76 14.79 -7.10
N ARG A 189 0.45 14.84 -7.18
CA ARG A 189 -0.42 15.55 -6.20
C ARG A 189 -0.19 15.13 -4.76
N MET A 190 0.20 13.86 -4.51
CA MET A 190 0.51 13.39 -3.16
C MET A 190 1.65 14.16 -2.50
N SER A 191 2.64 14.60 -3.29
CA SER A 191 3.80 15.36 -2.81
C SER A 191 3.53 16.86 -2.59
N GLU A 192 2.42 17.38 -3.11
CA GLU A 192 2.01 18.77 -2.95
C GLU A 192 1.19 19.01 -1.66
N ILE A 193 0.55 17.96 -1.16
CA ILE A 193 -0.27 18.02 0.05
C ILE A 193 0.65 17.99 1.27
N LEU A 194 0.44 18.94 2.20
CA LEU A 194 1.19 18.96 3.46
C LEU A 194 0.91 17.69 4.29
N ASP A 195 1.93 17.17 4.93
CA ASP A 195 1.83 16.00 5.80
C ASP A 195 0.98 16.23 7.07
N SER A 196 0.69 17.50 7.39
CA SER A 196 -0.23 17.92 8.46
C SER A 196 -1.67 18.23 8.00
N GLU A 197 -1.94 18.24 6.69
CA GLU A 197 -3.25 18.58 6.10
C GLU A 197 -4.38 17.68 6.61
N ILE A 198 -4.08 16.39 6.72
CA ILE A 198 -4.93 15.37 7.37
C ILE A 198 -4.05 14.53 8.30
N ALA A 199 -4.65 13.60 9.04
CA ALA A 199 -3.89 12.77 9.98
C ALA A 199 -2.88 11.83 9.30
N PHE A 200 -3.05 11.49 8.01
CA PHE A 200 -2.10 10.68 7.21
C PHE A 200 -0.87 11.51 6.78
N PRO A 201 0.36 11.22 7.28
CA PRO A 201 1.53 12.08 7.09
C PRO A 201 2.49 11.64 6.00
N HIS A 202 2.25 10.52 5.33
CA HIS A 202 3.21 9.96 4.36
C HIS A 202 3.01 10.61 2.99
N ARG A 203 3.73 11.71 2.74
CA ARG A 203 3.58 12.61 1.61
C ARG A 203 4.90 12.75 0.86
N LYS A 204 5.36 13.95 0.63
CA LYS A 204 6.60 14.29 -0.06
C LYS A 204 7.81 13.52 0.49
N GLY A 205 8.70 13.08 -0.41
CA GLY A 205 9.94 12.39 -0.08
C GLY A 205 9.86 10.86 -0.12
N ASN A 206 8.66 10.28 -0.24
CA ASN A 206 8.53 8.85 -0.51
C ASN A 206 8.55 8.62 -2.03
N LEU A 207 9.35 7.65 -2.48
CA LEU A 207 9.31 7.18 -3.86
C LEU A 207 8.12 6.23 -4.06
N TYR A 208 7.94 5.30 -3.14
CA TYR A 208 6.84 4.35 -3.13
C TYR A 208 6.60 3.76 -1.74
N GLY A 209 5.40 3.18 -1.54
CA GLY A 209 5.06 2.32 -0.42
C GLY A 209 5.15 0.86 -0.82
N ILE A 210 5.46 0.00 0.15
CA ILE A 210 5.48 -1.45 -0.01
C ILE A 210 4.38 -2.04 0.87
N GLN A 211 3.54 -2.91 0.30
CA GLN A 211 2.75 -3.88 1.06
C GLN A 211 3.40 -5.25 0.90
N TYR A 212 3.78 -5.82 2.00
CA TYR A 212 4.17 -7.23 2.11
C TYR A 212 2.91 -8.02 2.45
N LEU A 213 2.60 -9.04 1.70
CA LEU A 213 1.44 -9.90 1.92
C LEU A 213 1.84 -11.36 1.77
N ILE A 214 1.37 -12.18 2.67
CA ILE A 214 1.41 -13.63 2.57
C ILE A 214 0.09 -14.19 3.05
N SER A 215 -0.43 -15.20 2.38
CA SER A 215 -1.67 -15.88 2.76
C SER A 215 -1.51 -17.39 2.73
N TRP A 216 -2.25 -18.08 3.60
CA TRP A 216 -2.23 -19.54 3.71
C TRP A 216 -3.60 -20.05 4.16
N ASN A 217 -3.83 -21.36 3.98
CA ASN A 217 -5.13 -21.98 4.27
C ASN A 217 -5.11 -22.89 5.49
N ALA A 218 -3.97 -23.46 5.85
CA ALA A 218 -3.86 -24.40 6.94
C ALA A 218 -3.28 -23.76 8.21
N GLU A 219 -3.97 -23.88 9.34
CA GLU A 219 -3.58 -23.24 10.60
C GLU A 219 -2.16 -23.64 11.07
N ASN A 220 -1.78 -24.89 10.83
CA ASN A 220 -0.46 -25.42 11.20
C ASN A 220 0.71 -24.81 10.40
N GLU A 221 0.45 -24.06 9.34
CA GLU A 221 1.46 -23.32 8.55
C GLU A 221 1.72 -21.92 9.10
N THR A 222 0.88 -21.44 10.02
CA THR A 222 0.85 -20.06 10.50
C THR A 222 2.22 -19.57 11.01
N GLU A 223 2.88 -20.35 11.87
CA GLU A 223 4.17 -19.92 12.44
C GLU A 223 5.28 -19.82 11.38
N SER A 224 5.27 -20.73 10.40
CA SER A 224 6.24 -20.72 9.30
C SER A 224 6.11 -19.44 8.46
N HIS A 225 4.89 -19.12 8.02
CA HIS A 225 4.60 -17.94 7.19
C HIS A 225 4.85 -16.63 7.94
N ILE A 226 4.40 -16.52 9.19
CA ILE A 226 4.68 -15.34 10.03
C ILE A 226 6.19 -15.20 10.27
N GLY A 227 6.88 -16.29 10.56
CA GLY A 227 8.32 -16.30 10.75
C GLY A 227 9.08 -15.83 9.50
N TRP A 228 8.68 -16.32 8.33
CA TRP A 228 9.23 -15.86 7.06
C TRP A 228 8.99 -14.36 6.83
N MET A 229 7.76 -13.89 7.01
CA MET A 229 7.40 -12.47 6.86
C MET A 229 8.25 -11.57 7.77
N ARG A 230 8.46 -11.98 9.03
CA ARG A 230 9.30 -11.24 9.98
C ARG A 230 10.77 -11.19 9.56
N ARG A 231 11.32 -12.29 9.00
CA ARG A 231 12.68 -12.32 8.46
C ARG A 231 12.84 -11.39 7.25
N LEU A 232 11.90 -11.44 6.28
CA LEU A 232 11.90 -10.52 5.14
C LEU A 232 11.80 -9.07 5.59
N TYR A 233 10.86 -8.76 6.48
CA TYR A 233 10.69 -7.41 7.02
C TYR A 233 11.97 -6.90 7.72
N SER A 234 12.65 -7.73 8.50
CA SER A 234 13.93 -7.37 9.13
C SER A 234 15.03 -7.13 8.09
N TYR A 235 15.08 -7.95 7.03
CA TYR A 235 16.04 -7.75 5.94
C TYR A 235 15.85 -6.42 5.22
N MET A 236 14.61 -5.94 5.13
CA MET A 236 14.29 -4.68 4.45
C MET A 236 14.71 -3.42 5.23
N GLU A 237 15.07 -3.53 6.51
CA GLU A 237 15.37 -2.39 7.38
C GLU A 237 16.41 -1.39 6.80
N PRO A 238 17.51 -1.80 6.16
CA PRO A 238 18.46 -0.86 5.58
C PRO A 238 17.92 -0.04 4.41
N TYR A 239 16.90 -0.52 3.72
CA TYR A 239 16.41 -0.01 2.44
C TYR A 239 15.16 0.86 2.54
N VAL A 240 14.57 0.96 3.72
CA VAL A 240 13.31 1.65 3.95
C VAL A 240 13.47 2.90 4.80
N SER A 241 12.41 3.69 4.93
CA SER A 241 12.40 4.92 5.72
C SER A 241 12.89 4.71 7.15
N LYS A 242 13.60 5.72 7.68
CA LYS A 242 14.21 5.69 9.01
C LYS A 242 13.72 6.87 9.85
N SER A 243 13.78 6.72 11.17
CA SER A 243 13.56 7.79 12.16
C SER A 243 12.19 8.48 12.10
N PRO A 244 11.08 7.74 12.17
CA PRO A 244 10.94 6.31 12.39
C PRO A 244 10.87 5.51 11.09
N ARG A 245 11.09 4.19 11.15
CA ARG A 245 10.66 3.26 10.10
C ARG A 245 9.14 3.34 10.03
N ALA A 246 8.62 3.94 8.96
CA ALA A 246 7.21 4.27 8.81
C ALA A 246 6.39 3.09 8.31
N ALA A 247 5.10 3.07 8.65
CA ALA A 247 4.16 2.04 8.21
C ALA A 247 2.83 2.68 7.76
N TYR A 248 2.02 1.94 7.01
CA TYR A 248 0.70 2.40 6.56
C TYR A 248 -0.40 1.81 7.43
N LEU A 249 -1.23 2.66 8.02
CA LEU A 249 -2.28 2.26 8.97
C LEU A 249 -3.28 1.26 8.37
N ASN A 250 -3.61 1.36 7.09
CA ASN A 250 -4.57 0.45 6.45
C ASN A 250 -4.00 -0.96 6.23
N TYR A 251 -2.67 -1.11 6.34
CA TYR A 251 -1.97 -2.40 6.37
C TYR A 251 -1.54 -2.69 7.80
N ARG A 252 -2.55 -2.73 8.71
CA ARG A 252 -2.35 -2.80 10.15
C ARG A 252 -1.49 -3.98 10.55
N ASP A 253 -0.48 -3.72 11.38
CA ASP A 253 0.49 -4.70 11.83
C ASP A 253 0.75 -4.57 13.34
N LEU A 254 0.33 -5.57 14.11
CA LEU A 254 0.52 -5.57 15.56
C LEU A 254 1.98 -5.82 15.96
N ASP A 255 2.82 -6.41 15.09
CA ASP A 255 4.24 -6.60 15.38
C ASP A 255 5.01 -5.29 15.59
N ILE A 256 4.49 -4.14 15.12
CA ILE A 256 5.17 -2.85 15.31
C ILE A 256 4.88 -2.21 16.67
N GLY A 257 4.04 -2.83 17.48
CA GLY A 257 3.68 -2.45 18.84
C GLY A 257 2.18 -2.49 19.09
N GLU A 258 1.81 -2.75 20.33
CA GLU A 258 0.43 -2.85 20.79
C GLU A 258 0.22 -2.06 22.06
N ASN A 259 -1.02 -1.67 22.32
CA ASN A 259 -1.48 -1.09 23.58
C ASN A 259 -1.55 -2.16 24.66
N ASP A 260 -1.38 -1.74 25.91
CA ASP A 260 -1.64 -2.62 27.04
C ASP A 260 -3.15 -2.82 27.26
N ILE A 261 -3.53 -4.01 27.71
CA ILE A 261 -4.92 -4.30 28.06
C ILE A 261 -5.32 -3.40 29.25
N GLY A 262 -6.32 -2.56 29.04
CA GLY A 262 -6.92 -1.72 30.09
C GLY A 262 -6.42 -0.27 30.10
N ASN A 263 -5.15 0.00 30.22
CA ASN A 263 -4.62 1.37 30.32
C ASN A 263 -3.37 1.58 29.47
N THR A 264 -3.56 2.20 28.32
CA THR A 264 -2.46 2.49 27.38
C THR A 264 -1.85 3.84 27.67
N SER A 265 -0.56 3.86 28.00
CA SER A 265 0.20 5.10 28.12
C SER A 265 0.54 5.71 26.75
N TYR A 266 0.73 7.03 26.70
CA TYR A 266 1.24 7.72 25.53
C TYR A 266 2.60 7.14 25.07
N SER A 267 3.50 6.87 26.02
CA SER A 267 4.82 6.29 25.73
C SER A 267 4.72 4.94 25.01
N LYS A 268 3.88 4.05 25.53
CA LYS A 268 3.65 2.72 24.91
C LYS A 268 3.08 2.86 23.50
N ALA A 269 2.01 3.64 23.34
CA ALA A 269 1.38 3.85 22.05
C ALA A 269 2.28 4.57 21.03
N SER A 270 3.26 5.36 21.48
CA SER A 270 4.21 6.04 20.60
C SER A 270 5.07 5.05 19.81
N THR A 271 5.27 3.81 20.26
CA THR A 271 6.07 2.79 19.56
C THR A 271 5.51 2.47 18.17
N TRP A 272 4.19 2.40 18.03
CA TRP A 272 3.50 2.18 16.76
C TRP A 272 2.92 3.47 16.20
N GLY A 273 2.46 4.39 17.05
CA GLY A 273 1.78 5.61 16.65
C GLY A 273 2.66 6.55 15.84
N LEU A 274 3.94 6.69 16.18
CA LEU A 274 4.90 7.50 15.42
C LEU A 274 5.22 6.88 14.05
N LYS A 275 5.15 5.55 13.90
CA LYS A 275 5.36 4.87 12.63
C LYS A 275 4.22 5.13 11.64
N TYR A 276 2.96 5.14 12.13
CA TYR A 276 1.79 5.43 11.30
C TYR A 276 1.57 6.93 11.07
N PHE A 277 1.83 7.77 12.08
CA PHE A 277 1.35 9.15 12.08
C PHE A 277 2.45 10.21 12.20
N LYS A 278 3.71 9.82 12.36
CA LYS A 278 4.83 10.76 12.57
C LYS A 278 4.46 11.81 13.63
N HIS A 279 4.73 13.08 13.36
CA HIS A 279 4.39 14.22 14.26
C HIS A 279 2.88 14.44 14.45
N ASN A 280 2.02 13.95 13.56
CA ASN A 280 0.57 14.04 13.69
C ASN A 280 0.03 13.21 14.86
N PHE A 281 0.78 12.22 15.34
CA PHE A 281 0.37 11.37 16.46
C PHE A 281 0.00 12.19 17.70
N LYS A 282 0.79 13.21 18.04
CA LYS A 282 0.52 14.09 19.18
C LYS A 282 -0.82 14.85 19.07
N ARG A 283 -1.19 15.29 17.87
CA ARG A 283 -2.48 15.94 17.63
C ARG A 283 -3.62 14.94 17.73
N LEU A 284 -3.46 13.73 17.17
CA LEU A 284 -4.44 12.65 17.30
C LEU A 284 -4.76 12.33 18.77
N VAL A 285 -3.73 12.22 19.61
CA VAL A 285 -3.90 11.96 21.05
C VAL A 285 -4.68 13.09 21.73
N ARG A 286 -4.42 14.36 21.41
CA ARG A 286 -5.19 15.49 21.94
C ARG A 286 -6.66 15.44 21.49
N VAL A 287 -6.92 15.12 20.24
CA VAL A 287 -8.28 14.96 19.73
C VAL A 287 -9.00 13.84 20.44
N LYS A 288 -8.34 12.68 20.57
CA LYS A 288 -8.86 11.52 21.30
C LYS A 288 -9.25 11.89 22.73
N THR A 289 -8.35 12.55 23.48
CA THR A 289 -8.59 12.98 24.86
C THR A 289 -9.81 13.89 24.99
N LYS A 290 -10.04 14.75 23.98
CA LYS A 290 -11.19 15.67 23.97
C LYS A 290 -12.51 14.97 23.62
N VAL A 291 -12.52 14.03 22.68
CA VAL A 291 -13.76 13.46 22.13
C VAL A 291 -14.17 12.15 22.81
N ASP A 292 -13.24 11.43 23.39
CA ASP A 292 -13.46 10.17 24.11
C ASP A 292 -12.60 10.12 25.37
N PRO A 293 -12.84 11.00 26.35
CA PRO A 293 -12.01 11.12 27.56
C PRO A 293 -12.01 9.87 28.44
N CYS A 294 -13.05 9.03 28.33
CA CYS A 294 -13.14 7.75 29.04
C CYS A 294 -12.45 6.60 28.30
N ASN A 295 -11.85 6.85 27.13
CA ASN A 295 -11.22 5.85 26.29
C ASN A 295 -12.13 4.63 26.00
N PHE A 296 -13.40 4.90 25.70
CA PHE A 296 -14.40 3.87 25.39
C PHE A 296 -14.03 3.13 24.08
N PHE A 297 -13.69 3.88 23.02
CA PHE A 297 -13.29 3.33 21.73
C PHE A 297 -11.81 2.95 21.74
N ARG A 298 -11.53 1.70 22.11
CA ARG A 298 -10.17 1.18 22.24
C ARG A 298 -10.00 -0.18 21.58
N ASN A 299 -8.80 -0.43 21.12
CA ASN A 299 -8.32 -1.68 20.57
C ASN A 299 -6.78 -1.74 20.69
N GLU A 300 -6.15 -2.77 20.15
CA GLU A 300 -4.70 -3.04 20.24
C GLU A 300 -3.82 -1.90 19.75
N GLN A 301 -4.31 -1.07 18.84
CA GLN A 301 -3.60 0.09 18.30
C GLN A 301 -4.52 1.31 18.22
N SER A 302 -5.41 1.51 19.17
CA SER A 302 -6.20 2.73 19.26
C SER A 302 -5.36 3.88 19.82
N ILE A 303 -5.61 5.08 19.30
CA ILE A 303 -5.01 6.32 19.81
C ILE A 303 -5.32 6.46 21.30
N PRO A 304 -4.33 6.65 22.20
CA PRO A 304 -4.54 6.76 23.63
C PRO A 304 -5.07 8.15 24.03
N ILE A 305 -5.59 8.26 25.23
CA ILE A 305 -5.87 9.54 25.90
C ILE A 305 -4.63 10.02 26.65
N LEU A 306 -4.54 11.34 26.89
CA LEU A 306 -3.64 11.90 27.90
C LEU A 306 -4.33 11.77 29.26
N LEU A 307 -3.73 11.03 30.17
CA LEU A 307 -4.19 11.03 31.55
C LEU A 307 -3.88 12.41 32.16
N SER A 308 -4.86 13.00 32.84
CA SER A 308 -4.64 14.19 33.67
C SER A 308 -3.58 13.83 34.73
N ALA A 309 -2.51 14.65 34.79
CA ALA A 309 -1.51 14.54 35.85
C ALA A 309 -2.13 14.87 37.18
#